data_343c03474c1d77ab8ee745c2d8db7d5a
#
_entry.id   343c03474c1d77ab8ee745c2d8db7d5a
#
_cell.length_a   1.000
_cell.length_b   1.000
_cell.length_c   1.000
_cell.angle_alpha   90.00
_cell.angle_beta   90.00
_cell.angle_gamma   90.00
#
_symmetry.space_group_name_H-M   'P 1'
#
loop_
_entity.id
_entity.type
_entity.pdbx_description
1 polymer ?
#
loop_
_entity_poly.entity_id
_entity_poly.type
_entity_poly.pdbx_seq_one_letter_code
_entity_poly.pdbx_strand_id
1 'polypeptide(L)'
;SSVRSAAADWSVYPLGTTFRIKGQPYLYVVDDYGSALVGTGTIDIYQPNKKLMKEWGRRYVELTIVRWGDPANSLEVLGSRRGYRHCRAMYAALQHRVSKGLYAKAD
;
A
#
# COMPACT_ATOMS: atom_id res chain seq x y z
N SER A 1 8.64 -7.65 -17.18
CA SER A 1 7.38 -7.05 -16.75
C SER A 1 7.57 -5.62 -16.29
N SER A 2 6.64 -4.76 -16.63
CA SER A 2 6.63 -3.36 -16.20
C SER A 2 5.89 -3.13 -14.88
N VAL A 3 5.42 -4.19 -14.24
CA VAL A 3 4.74 -4.11 -12.95
C VAL A 3 5.72 -4.37 -11.83
N ARG A 4 5.70 -3.52 -10.80
CA ARG A 4 6.59 -3.60 -9.63
C ARG A 4 5.78 -3.69 -8.34
N SER A 5 6.29 -4.47 -7.39
CA SER A 5 5.66 -4.64 -6.08
C SER A 5 5.96 -3.47 -5.16
N ALA A 6 5.02 -3.18 -4.29
CA ALA A 6 5.17 -2.17 -3.24
C ALA A 6 4.51 -2.65 -1.95
N ALA A 7 5.06 -2.21 -0.83
CA ALA A 7 4.47 -2.39 0.49
C ALA A 7 3.96 -1.03 1.00
N ALA A 8 2.84 -1.05 1.70
CA ALA A 8 2.22 0.16 2.22
C ALA A 8 1.38 -0.15 3.46
N ASP A 9 0.91 0.90 4.11
CA ASP A 9 -0.17 0.80 5.08
C ASP A 9 -1.49 0.61 4.33
N TRP A 10 -2.13 -0.53 4.50
CA TRP A 10 -3.36 -0.85 3.77
C TRP A 10 -4.57 -0.01 4.19
N SER A 11 -4.48 0.71 5.30
CA SER A 11 -5.53 1.67 5.64
C SER A 11 -5.42 2.95 4.83
N VAL A 12 -4.25 3.20 4.24
CA VAL A 12 -4.00 4.35 3.34
C VAL A 12 -4.11 3.90 1.89
N TYR A 13 -3.45 2.79 1.56
CA TYR A 13 -3.46 2.20 0.21
C TYR A 13 -3.84 0.73 0.34
N PRO A 14 -5.12 0.39 0.16
CA PRO A 14 -5.59 -1.00 0.29
C PRO A 14 -4.85 -1.96 -0.62
N LEU A 15 -4.81 -3.23 -0.24
CA LEU A 15 -4.24 -4.31 -1.04
C LEU A 15 -4.79 -4.26 -2.46
N GLY A 16 -3.90 -4.27 -3.44
CA GLY A 16 -4.26 -4.22 -4.85
C GLY A 16 -4.29 -2.82 -5.45
N THR A 17 -4.07 -1.78 -4.65
CA THR A 17 -3.96 -0.41 -5.17
C THR A 17 -2.82 -0.35 -6.18
N THR A 18 -3.11 0.17 -7.37
CA THR A 18 -2.10 0.39 -8.41
C THR A 18 -1.86 1.87 -8.61
N PHE A 19 -0.61 2.23 -8.86
CA PHE A 19 -0.23 3.63 -8.95
C PHE A 19 0.99 3.79 -9.85
N ARG A 20 1.19 5.03 -10.29
CA ARG A 20 2.38 5.44 -11.01
C ARG A 20 3.12 6.50 -10.21
N ILE A 21 4.43 6.54 -10.40
CA ILE A 21 5.31 7.55 -9.83
C ILE A 21 5.82 8.42 -10.99
N LYS A 22 5.66 9.72 -10.85
CA LYS A 22 6.16 10.67 -11.86
C LYS A 22 7.64 10.44 -12.13
N GLY A 23 7.99 10.30 -13.40
CA GLY A 23 9.36 10.06 -13.82
C GLY A 23 9.77 8.60 -13.85
N GLN A 24 8.90 7.69 -13.46
CA GLN A 24 9.18 6.24 -13.49
C GLN A 24 8.28 5.54 -14.52
N PRO A 25 8.84 4.57 -15.26
CA PRO A 25 8.08 3.91 -16.33
C PRO A 25 7.18 2.76 -15.87
N TYR A 26 7.17 2.47 -14.57
CA TYR A 26 6.50 1.27 -14.04
C TYR A 26 5.11 1.55 -13.56
N LEU A 27 4.26 0.52 -13.60
CA LEU A 27 3.06 0.43 -12.82
C LEU A 27 3.41 -0.28 -11.51
N TYR A 28 3.04 0.30 -10.38
CA TYR A 28 3.28 -0.29 -9.07
C TYR A 28 1.99 -0.87 -8.51
N VAL A 29 2.09 -1.95 -7.78
CA VAL A 29 0.95 -2.57 -7.10
C VAL A 29 1.28 -2.78 -5.62
N VAL A 30 0.35 -2.39 -4.75
CA VAL A 30 0.44 -2.68 -3.33
C VAL A 30 0.04 -4.14 -3.12
N ASP A 31 1.01 -4.99 -2.92
CA ASP A 31 0.82 -6.43 -2.71
C ASP A 31 1.34 -6.91 -1.36
N ASP A 32 1.85 -5.98 -0.54
CA ASP A 32 2.36 -6.30 0.78
C ASP A 32 2.12 -5.13 1.73
N TYR A 33 2.33 -5.37 3.01
CA TYR A 33 2.34 -4.34 4.05
C TYR A 33 3.67 -4.40 4.81
N GLY A 34 3.97 -3.36 5.57
CA GLY A 34 5.15 -3.35 6.41
C GLY A 34 4.82 -2.74 7.76
N SER A 35 5.26 -3.38 8.85
CA SER A 35 4.99 -2.90 10.21
C SER A 35 5.48 -1.48 10.44
N ALA A 36 6.63 -1.12 9.86
CA ALA A 36 7.20 0.22 9.97
C ALA A 36 6.44 1.28 9.15
N LEU A 37 5.57 0.85 8.24
CA LEU A 37 4.81 1.77 7.38
C LEU A 37 3.45 2.14 7.96
N VAL A 38 2.99 1.41 8.97
CA VAL A 38 1.68 1.62 9.58
C VAL A 38 1.62 3.00 10.23
N GLY A 39 0.56 3.75 9.95
CA GLY A 39 0.39 5.11 10.41
C GLY A 39 1.17 6.15 9.61
N THR A 40 1.79 5.74 8.50
CA THR A 40 2.55 6.64 7.63
C THR A 40 2.00 6.65 6.22
N GLY A 41 2.33 7.67 5.46
CA GLY A 41 2.06 7.73 4.03
C GLY A 41 3.21 7.16 3.18
N THR A 42 4.21 6.57 3.83
CA THR A 42 5.40 6.05 3.15
C THR A 42 5.07 4.74 2.43
N ILE A 43 5.49 4.64 1.20
CA ILE A 43 5.41 3.41 0.41
C ILE A 43 6.82 2.89 0.21
N ASP A 44 7.00 1.59 0.38
CA ASP A 44 8.27 0.91 0.14
C ASP A 44 8.16 0.17 -1.19
N ILE A 45 8.92 0.61 -2.20
CA ILE A 45 8.91 -0.04 -3.50
C ILE A 45 10.05 -1.05 -3.60
N TYR A 46 9.73 -2.22 -4.15
CA TYR A 46 10.72 -3.26 -4.35
C TYR A 46 11.73 -2.83 -5.42
N GLN A 47 13.01 -2.98 -5.09
CA GLN A 47 14.10 -2.84 -6.04
C GLN A 47 14.82 -4.17 -6.18
N PRO A 48 15.25 -4.57 -7.39
CA PRO A 48 15.79 -5.91 -7.63
C PRO A 48 17.14 -6.18 -6.97
N ASN A 49 17.84 -5.15 -6.50
CA ASN A 49 19.10 -5.34 -5.79
C ASN A 49 19.40 -4.17 -4.85
N LYS A 50 20.37 -4.40 -3.94
CA LYS A 50 20.73 -3.42 -2.92
C LYS A 50 21.27 -2.12 -3.50
N LYS A 51 21.98 -2.18 -4.61
CA LYS A 51 22.53 -0.99 -5.25
C LYS A 51 21.42 -0.05 -5.71
N LEU A 52 20.43 -0.58 -6.42
CA LEU A 52 19.29 0.19 -6.89
C LEU A 52 18.44 0.71 -5.72
N MET A 53 18.26 -0.09 -4.68
CA MET A 53 17.57 0.32 -3.48
C MET A 53 18.26 1.51 -2.82
N LYS A 54 19.58 1.44 -2.70
CA LYS A 54 20.40 2.50 -2.09
C LYS A 54 20.38 3.77 -2.93
N GLU A 55 20.46 3.64 -4.25
CA GLU A 55 20.40 4.77 -5.18
C GLU A 55 19.05 5.47 -5.16
N TRP A 56 17.96 4.70 -5.10
CA TRP A 56 16.62 5.25 -4.98
C TRP A 56 16.46 6.01 -3.66
N GLY A 57 16.88 5.39 -2.57
CA GLY A 57 16.86 5.99 -1.24
C GLY A 57 15.44 6.35 -0.80
N ARG A 58 15.37 7.28 0.13
CA ARG A 58 14.13 7.82 0.65
C ARG A 58 13.88 9.18 0.04
N ARG A 59 12.77 9.35 -0.66
CA ARG A 59 12.45 10.60 -1.34
C ARG A 59 10.95 10.83 -1.39
N TYR A 60 10.58 12.09 -1.53
CA TYR A 60 9.19 12.43 -1.84
C TYR A 60 8.95 12.22 -3.32
N VAL A 61 7.80 11.66 -3.65
CA VAL A 61 7.42 11.40 -5.03
C VAL A 61 6.03 11.95 -5.30
N GLU A 62 5.76 12.27 -6.54
CA GLU A 62 4.44 12.60 -7.01
C GLU A 62 3.80 11.32 -7.52
N LEU A 63 2.69 10.95 -6.90
CA LEU A 63 2.06 9.66 -7.08
C LEU A 63 0.67 9.86 -7.68
N THR A 64 0.34 9.06 -8.68
CA THR A 64 -0.99 9.04 -9.31
C THR A 64 -1.60 7.67 -9.09
N ILE A 65 -2.76 7.62 -8.43
CA ILE A 65 -3.50 6.38 -8.26
C ILE A 65 -4.15 6.03 -9.59
N VAL A 66 -3.82 4.84 -10.11
CA VAL A 66 -4.44 4.30 -11.32
C VAL A 66 -5.74 3.61 -10.95
N ARG A 67 -5.71 2.81 -9.89
CA ARG A 67 -6.88 2.08 -9.39
C ARG A 67 -6.72 1.84 -7.90
N TRP A 68 -7.76 2.15 -7.14
CA TRP A 68 -7.78 1.79 -5.72
C TRP A 68 -7.94 0.28 -5.58
N GLY A 69 -7.24 -0.27 -4.59
CA GLY A 69 -7.37 -1.67 -4.24
C GLY A 69 -8.71 -1.99 -3.58
N ASP A 70 -8.82 -3.20 -3.07
CA ASP A 70 -10.06 -3.72 -2.48
C ASP A 70 -10.03 -3.63 -0.96
N PRO A 71 -10.77 -2.67 -0.37
CA PRO A 71 -10.84 -2.57 1.09
C PRO A 71 -11.44 -3.82 1.76
N ALA A 72 -12.42 -4.45 1.14
CA ALA A 72 -13.06 -5.65 1.70
C ALA A 72 -12.07 -6.81 1.77
N ASN A 73 -11.32 -7.06 0.70
CA ASN A 73 -10.29 -8.09 0.69
C ASN A 73 -9.17 -7.77 1.67
N SER A 74 -8.77 -6.51 1.75
CA SER A 74 -7.76 -6.06 2.72
C SER A 74 -8.21 -6.34 4.15
N LEU A 75 -9.46 -6.04 4.49
CA LEU A 75 -10.03 -6.31 5.81
C LEU A 75 -10.09 -7.81 6.10
N GLU A 76 -10.43 -8.62 5.10
CA GLU A 76 -10.46 -10.07 5.27
C GLU A 76 -9.09 -10.61 5.64
N VAL A 77 -8.05 -10.22 4.90
CA VAL A 77 -6.68 -10.67 5.17
C VAL A 77 -6.20 -10.17 6.53
N LEU A 78 -6.36 -8.88 6.81
CA LEU A 78 -5.95 -8.29 8.10
C LEU A 78 -6.72 -8.87 9.26
N GLY A 79 -8.01 -9.11 9.07
CA GLY A 79 -8.89 -9.70 10.08
C GLY A 79 -8.43 -11.08 10.53
N SER A 80 -7.83 -11.86 9.64
CA SER A 80 -7.26 -13.17 9.95
C SER A 80 -5.91 -13.07 10.68
N ARG A 81 -5.33 -11.87 10.78
CA ARG A 81 -3.99 -11.62 11.34
C ARG A 81 -4.01 -10.65 12.50
N ARG A 82 -5.14 -10.50 13.19
CA ARG A 82 -5.30 -9.52 14.30
C ARG A 82 -4.46 -9.82 15.53
N GLY A 83 -3.84 -10.99 15.60
CA GLY A 83 -2.85 -11.31 16.63
C GLY A 83 -1.57 -10.47 16.51
N TYR A 84 -1.27 -9.98 15.31
CA TYR A 84 -0.14 -9.07 15.09
C TYR A 84 -0.61 -7.63 15.28
N ARG A 85 0.14 -6.87 16.09
CA ARG A 85 -0.21 -5.48 16.42
C ARG A 85 -0.43 -4.62 15.18
N HIS A 86 0.53 -4.67 14.24
CA HIS A 86 0.46 -3.84 13.04
C HIS A 86 -0.74 -4.21 12.14
N CYS A 87 -1.09 -5.47 12.05
CA CYS A 87 -2.27 -5.89 11.29
C CYS A 87 -3.56 -5.45 11.97
N ARG A 88 -3.63 -5.56 13.29
CA ARG A 88 -4.77 -5.09 14.07
C ARG A 88 -4.97 -3.59 13.93
N ALA A 89 -3.86 -2.83 13.93
CA ALA A 89 -3.92 -1.37 13.77
C ALA A 89 -4.44 -0.98 12.37
N MET A 90 -3.94 -1.62 11.32
CA MET A 90 -4.44 -1.39 9.97
C MET A 90 -5.90 -1.79 9.80
N TYR A 91 -6.29 -2.91 10.40
CA TYR A 91 -7.67 -3.38 10.37
C TYR A 91 -8.62 -2.33 10.95
N ALA A 92 -8.32 -1.83 12.14
CA ALA A 92 -9.15 -0.83 12.79
C ALA A 92 -9.20 0.48 12.00
N ALA A 93 -8.06 0.96 11.49
CA ALA A 93 -7.98 2.18 10.72
C ALA A 93 -8.74 2.07 9.40
N LEU A 94 -8.62 0.92 8.72
CA LEU A 94 -9.32 0.68 7.46
C LEU A 94 -10.84 0.57 7.67
N GLN A 95 -11.28 -0.15 8.71
CA GLN A 95 -12.70 -0.21 9.05
C GLN A 95 -13.28 1.18 9.26
N HIS A 96 -12.56 2.03 9.98
CA HIS A 96 -13.00 3.40 10.25
C HIS A 96 -13.15 4.19 8.95
N ARG A 97 -12.16 4.12 8.05
CA ARG A 97 -12.20 4.83 6.76
C ARG A 97 -13.32 4.33 5.86
N VAL A 98 -13.54 3.03 5.82
CA VAL A 98 -14.64 2.44 5.04
C VAL A 98 -15.99 2.92 5.60
N SER A 99 -16.15 2.94 6.93
CA SER A 99 -17.39 3.40 7.56
C SER A 99 -17.67 4.88 7.28
N LYS A 100 -16.64 5.66 7.01
CA LYS A 100 -16.76 7.08 6.64
C LYS A 100 -16.94 7.29 5.14
N GLY A 101 -16.98 6.23 4.34
CA GLY A 101 -17.13 6.33 2.90
C GLY A 101 -15.92 6.92 2.18
N LEU A 102 -14.73 6.79 2.77
CA LEU A 102 -13.51 7.40 2.22
C LEU A 102 -12.92 6.62 1.06
N TYR A 103 -13.35 5.38 0.85
CA TYR A 103 -12.97 4.61 -0.32
C TYR A 103 -14.20 4.35 -1.18
N ALA A 104 -14.08 4.62 -2.46
CA ALA A 104 -15.11 4.24 -3.41
C ALA A 104 -15.22 2.73 -3.44
N LYS A 105 -16.43 2.21 -3.64
CA LYS A 105 -16.61 0.79 -3.86
C LYS A 105 -15.85 0.41 -5.13
N ALA A 106 -15.06 -0.67 -5.03
CA ALA A 106 -14.43 -1.23 -6.21
C ALA A 106 -15.53 -1.81 -7.10
N ASP A 107 -15.65 -1.25 -8.25
CA ASP A 107 -16.56 -1.77 -9.26
C ASP A 107 -15.85 -2.75 -10.16
#